data_ffdc915ae98d3eedabef85f2915e6980
#
_entry.id   ffdc915ae98d3eedabef85f2915e6980
#
_cell.length_a   1.000
_cell.length_b   1.000
_cell.length_c   1.000
_cell.angle_alpha   90.00
_cell.angle_beta   90.00
_cell.angle_gamma   90.00
#
_symmetry.space_group_name_H-M   'P 1'
#
loop_
_entity.id
_entity.type
_entity.pdbx_description
1 polymer ?
#
loop_
_entity_poly.entity_id
_entity_poly.type
_entity_poly.pdbx_seq_one_letter_code
_entity_poly.pdbx_strand_id
1 'polypeptide(L)'
;MPLVVPRKVTFLAKSEYFTSPGPKGLLKKLTFIALGQVPVDRSGGRRSEAALITGLKVLADGNCIGIYPEGTRSPDGRLYKGRTGIARLAIESGAPVVPVAMSNTDKIQPTGKVIPNVKRVGMHFGEPMYFGGDSTDLQHLRDVTDQIMNAIHAMSGQEYIDIYAPKKAKLGEITEED
;
A
#
# COMPACT_ATOMS: atom_id res chain seq x y z
N MET A 1 -1.32 9.23 8.23
CA MET A 1 -1.19 8.08 9.14
C MET A 1 -0.26 8.35 10.31
N PRO A 2 1.03 8.71 10.18
CA PRO A 2 1.93 8.84 11.34
C PRO A 2 1.47 9.84 12.41
N LEU A 3 0.63 10.81 12.06
CA LEU A 3 0.11 11.83 12.99
C LEU A 3 -1.14 11.41 13.78
N VAL A 4 -1.80 10.32 13.37
CA VAL A 4 -3.09 9.88 13.95
C VAL A 4 -2.94 8.56 14.70
N VAL A 5 -2.01 7.71 14.27
CA VAL A 5 -1.74 6.42 14.90
C VAL A 5 -0.66 6.62 15.98
N PRO A 6 -0.90 6.22 17.25
CA PRO A 6 0.06 6.42 18.35
C PRO A 6 1.30 5.52 18.26
N ARG A 7 1.44 4.75 17.19
CA ARG A 7 2.57 3.86 16.88
C ARG A 7 3.20 4.24 15.57
N LYS A 8 4.50 3.98 15.43
CA LYS A 8 5.21 4.17 14.16
C LYS A 8 4.65 3.21 13.12
N VAL A 9 4.08 3.76 12.04
CA VAL A 9 3.66 2.99 10.87
C VAL A 9 4.77 3.03 9.84
N THR A 10 5.30 1.87 9.51
CA THR A 10 6.37 1.68 8.53
C THR A 10 5.77 1.45 7.15
N PHE A 11 6.26 2.14 6.13
CA PHE A 11 5.89 1.91 4.74
C PHE A 11 7.07 1.38 3.94
N LEU A 12 6.80 0.46 3.02
CA LEU A 12 7.82 -0.06 2.11
C LEU A 12 8.03 0.89 0.94
N ALA A 13 9.24 1.41 0.80
CA ALA A 13 9.62 2.32 -0.27
C ALA A 13 10.70 1.73 -1.19
N LYS A 14 10.79 2.23 -2.42
CA LYS A 14 11.82 1.80 -3.37
C LYS A 14 13.22 2.11 -2.85
N SER A 15 14.14 1.15 -2.92
CA SER A 15 15.55 1.31 -2.52
C SER A 15 16.25 2.47 -3.21
N GLU A 16 15.87 2.79 -4.46
CA GLU A 16 16.46 3.90 -5.22
C GLU A 16 16.28 5.27 -4.54
N TYR A 17 15.29 5.42 -3.66
CA TYR A 17 15.12 6.65 -2.89
C TYR A 17 16.17 6.82 -1.79
N PHE A 18 16.85 5.74 -1.41
CA PHE A 18 17.86 5.71 -0.34
C PHE A 18 19.30 5.66 -0.87
N THR A 19 19.49 5.41 -2.17
CA THR A 19 20.81 5.22 -2.80
C THR A 19 21.23 6.38 -3.69
N SER A 20 20.44 7.46 -3.76
CA SER A 20 20.79 8.63 -4.57
C SER A 20 22.09 9.28 -4.07
N PRO A 21 23.10 9.55 -4.94
CA PRO A 21 24.36 10.14 -4.53
C PRO A 21 24.25 11.62 -4.19
N GLY A 22 25.24 12.12 -3.41
CA GLY A 22 25.39 13.54 -3.08
C GLY A 22 24.56 14.04 -1.88
N PRO A 23 24.75 15.31 -1.48
CA PRO A 23 24.12 15.87 -0.28
C PRO A 23 22.59 15.91 -0.37
N LYS A 24 22.04 16.14 -1.57
CA LYS A 24 20.58 16.06 -1.82
C LYS A 24 20.05 14.63 -1.64
N GLY A 25 20.83 13.61 -2.01
CA GLY A 25 20.49 12.20 -1.80
C GLY A 25 20.49 11.84 -0.32
N LEU A 26 21.49 12.33 0.44
CA LEU A 26 21.56 12.13 1.88
C LEU A 26 20.37 12.77 2.60
N LEU A 27 20.02 14.02 2.28
CA LEU A 27 18.85 14.70 2.85
C LEU A 27 17.57 13.91 2.55
N LYS A 28 17.39 13.48 1.31
CA LYS A 28 16.25 12.64 0.90
C LYS A 28 16.20 11.34 1.71
N LYS A 29 17.31 10.63 1.84
CA LYS A 29 17.41 9.40 2.63
C LYS A 29 16.98 9.63 4.07
N LEU A 30 17.52 10.68 4.72
CA LEU A 30 17.19 11.02 6.11
C LEU A 30 15.69 11.35 6.26
N THR A 31 15.10 12.06 5.31
CA THR A 31 13.66 12.37 5.29
C THR A 31 12.82 11.09 5.20
N PHE A 32 13.16 10.15 4.32
CA PHE A 32 12.43 8.88 4.19
C PHE A 32 12.55 8.01 5.45
N ILE A 33 13.74 7.97 6.07
CA ILE A 33 13.95 7.25 7.35
C ILE A 33 13.14 7.91 8.48
N ALA A 34 13.15 9.22 8.58
CA ALA A 34 12.37 9.97 9.58
C ALA A 34 10.86 9.75 9.42
N LEU A 35 10.38 9.59 8.17
CA LEU A 35 8.99 9.25 7.85
C LEU A 35 8.67 7.75 8.09
N GLY A 36 9.60 6.96 8.63
CA GLY A 36 9.38 5.55 8.92
C GLY A 36 9.35 4.65 7.68
N GLN A 37 9.98 5.06 6.59
CA GLN A 37 10.03 4.24 5.38
C GLN A 37 11.23 3.30 5.40
N VAL A 38 11.00 2.04 5.00
CA VAL A 38 12.04 1.00 4.90
C VAL A 38 12.30 0.71 3.42
N PRO A 39 13.57 0.72 2.99
CA PRO A 39 13.92 0.38 1.62
C PRO A 39 13.61 -1.07 1.32
N VAL A 40 13.00 -1.33 0.16
CA VAL A 40 12.86 -2.66 -0.41
C VAL A 40 13.64 -2.72 -1.71
N ASP A 41 14.56 -3.66 -1.79
CA ASP A 41 15.23 -3.95 -3.05
C ASP A 41 14.23 -4.59 -4.01
N ARG A 42 13.99 -3.91 -5.10
CA ARG A 42 13.11 -4.35 -6.19
C ARG A 42 13.89 -4.65 -7.47
N SER A 43 15.21 -4.75 -7.38
CA SER A 43 16.07 -5.20 -8.47
C SER A 43 15.93 -6.72 -8.59
N GLY A 44 15.45 -7.19 -9.72
CA GLY A 44 15.28 -8.62 -9.99
C GLY A 44 13.82 -9.10 -10.12
N GLY A 45 13.63 -10.32 -10.61
CA GLY A 45 12.33 -10.93 -10.93
C GLY A 45 11.45 -11.27 -9.72
N ARG A 46 11.98 -11.25 -8.51
CA ARG A 46 11.31 -11.61 -7.24
C ARG A 46 10.95 -10.39 -6.38
N ARG A 47 10.50 -9.30 -7.01
CA ARG A 47 10.17 -8.04 -6.31
C ARG A 47 9.13 -8.18 -5.19
N SER A 48 8.16 -9.05 -5.36
CA SER A 48 7.13 -9.34 -4.37
C SER A 48 7.69 -10.10 -3.17
N GLU A 49 8.63 -11.01 -3.39
CA GLU A 49 9.28 -11.81 -2.35
C GLU A 49 10.12 -10.94 -1.42
N ALA A 50 10.95 -10.06 -1.96
CA ALA A 50 11.76 -9.12 -1.16
C ALA A 50 10.89 -8.19 -0.30
N ALA A 51 9.75 -7.76 -0.83
CA ALA A 51 8.78 -6.95 -0.08
C ALA A 51 8.12 -7.76 1.05
N LEU A 52 7.79 -9.01 0.80
CA LEU A 52 7.22 -9.92 1.80
C LEU A 52 8.21 -10.17 2.95
N ILE A 53 9.44 -10.57 2.64
CA ILE A 53 10.48 -10.83 3.65
C ILE A 53 10.73 -9.58 4.51
N THR A 54 10.82 -8.40 3.88
CA THR A 54 11.00 -7.14 4.61
C THR A 54 9.79 -6.84 5.50
N GLY A 55 8.58 -7.07 5.00
CA GLY A 55 7.35 -6.87 5.76
C GLY A 55 7.25 -7.80 6.97
N LEU A 56 7.55 -9.08 6.80
CA LEU A 56 7.58 -10.07 7.89
C LEU A 56 8.58 -9.66 8.97
N LYS A 57 9.78 -9.20 8.59
CA LYS A 57 10.76 -8.71 9.54
C LYS A 57 10.26 -7.51 10.33
N VAL A 58 9.64 -6.53 9.67
CA VAL A 58 9.06 -5.34 10.34
C VAL A 58 8.01 -5.75 11.38
N LEU A 59 7.17 -6.74 11.06
CA LEU A 59 6.13 -7.25 11.96
C LEU A 59 6.73 -8.09 13.11
N ALA A 60 7.73 -8.94 12.83
CA ALA A 60 8.45 -9.72 13.84
C ALA A 60 9.17 -8.83 14.87
N ASP A 61 9.66 -7.66 14.45
CA ASP A 61 10.24 -6.63 15.32
C ASP A 61 9.18 -5.86 16.15
N GLY A 62 7.91 -6.28 16.11
CA GLY A 62 6.78 -5.66 16.83
C GLY A 62 6.33 -4.32 16.25
N ASN A 63 6.77 -3.94 15.05
CA ASN A 63 6.39 -2.71 14.39
C ASN A 63 5.11 -2.85 13.56
N CYS A 64 4.48 -1.71 13.24
CA CYS A 64 3.30 -1.65 12.39
C CYS A 64 3.70 -1.36 10.94
N ILE A 65 3.08 -2.05 9.98
CA ILE A 65 3.32 -1.82 8.55
C ILE A 65 2.07 -1.25 7.87
N GLY A 66 2.25 -0.23 7.05
CA GLY A 66 1.20 0.33 6.20
C GLY A 66 1.33 -0.20 4.77
N ILE A 67 0.25 -0.75 4.25
CA ILE A 67 0.19 -1.31 2.90
C ILE A 67 -1.01 -0.76 2.15
N TYR A 68 -0.81 -0.39 0.90
CA TYR A 68 -1.89 -0.13 -0.04
C TYR A 68 -2.14 -1.42 -0.83
N PRO A 69 -3.27 -2.11 -0.61
CA PRO A 69 -3.49 -3.44 -1.19
C PRO A 69 -3.55 -3.43 -2.72
N GLU A 70 -3.99 -2.35 -3.34
CA GLU A 70 -3.98 -2.18 -4.80
C GLU A 70 -2.56 -2.16 -5.40
N GLY A 71 -1.53 -1.83 -4.59
CA GLY A 71 -0.13 -1.75 -5.00
C GLY A 71 0.23 -0.54 -5.86
N THR A 72 -0.73 0.32 -6.16
CA THR A 72 -0.57 1.59 -6.88
C THR A 72 -1.61 2.60 -6.43
N ARG A 73 -1.49 3.84 -6.87
CA ARG A 73 -2.52 4.86 -6.66
C ARG A 73 -3.64 4.67 -7.65
N SER A 74 -4.88 4.82 -7.22
CA SER A 74 -6.03 4.88 -8.12
C SER A 74 -5.88 6.04 -9.12
N PRO A 75 -6.12 5.82 -10.40
CA PRO A 75 -6.04 6.87 -11.41
C PRO A 75 -7.23 7.83 -11.39
N ASP A 76 -8.37 7.38 -10.90
CA ASP A 76 -9.68 8.04 -11.03
C ASP A 76 -10.48 8.12 -9.73
N GLY A 77 -9.89 7.68 -8.61
CA GLY A 77 -10.52 7.70 -7.30
C GLY A 77 -11.39 6.49 -6.98
N ARG A 78 -11.54 5.53 -7.90
CA ARG A 78 -12.22 4.25 -7.63
C ARG A 78 -11.31 3.30 -6.86
N LEU A 79 -11.89 2.31 -6.20
CA LEU A 79 -11.18 1.25 -5.49
C LEU A 79 -10.99 0.06 -6.43
N TYR A 80 -9.76 -0.35 -6.64
CA TYR A 80 -9.40 -1.44 -7.54
C TYR A 80 -9.05 -2.72 -6.80
N LYS A 81 -9.06 -3.85 -7.52
CA LYS A 81 -8.72 -5.18 -7.00
C LYS A 81 -7.40 -5.20 -6.26
N GLY A 82 -7.42 -5.71 -5.03
CA GLY A 82 -6.24 -5.87 -4.19
C GLY A 82 -5.32 -6.98 -4.69
N ARG A 83 -4.03 -6.84 -4.43
CA ARG A 83 -3.00 -7.87 -4.69
C ARG A 83 -2.86 -8.79 -3.49
N THR A 84 -2.66 -10.07 -3.73
CA THR A 84 -2.62 -11.12 -2.70
C THR A 84 -1.43 -11.04 -1.74
N GLY A 85 -0.47 -10.16 -1.98
CA GLY A 85 0.67 -9.97 -1.07
C GLY A 85 0.28 -9.53 0.34
N ILE A 86 -0.85 -8.80 0.50
CA ILE A 86 -1.36 -8.44 1.84
C ILE A 86 -1.87 -9.66 2.60
N ALA A 87 -2.59 -10.57 1.94
CA ALA A 87 -3.09 -11.80 2.53
C ALA A 87 -1.95 -12.72 2.95
N ARG A 88 -0.95 -12.91 2.09
CA ARG A 88 0.22 -13.71 2.40
C ARG A 88 0.97 -13.15 3.62
N LEU A 89 1.18 -11.84 3.67
CA LEU A 89 1.83 -11.20 4.80
C LEU A 89 1.02 -11.37 6.10
N ALA A 90 -0.30 -11.24 6.05
CA ALA A 90 -1.18 -11.39 7.21
C ALA A 90 -1.14 -12.83 7.76
N ILE A 91 -1.27 -13.83 6.88
CA ILE A 91 -1.26 -15.24 7.25
C ILE A 91 0.11 -15.66 7.82
N GLU A 92 1.21 -15.33 7.14
CA GLU A 92 2.56 -15.74 7.56
C GLU A 92 3.03 -15.04 8.85
N SER A 93 2.59 -13.80 9.09
CA SER A 93 2.95 -13.06 10.31
C SER A 93 2.02 -13.33 11.49
N GLY A 94 0.78 -13.77 11.25
CA GLY A 94 -0.27 -13.83 12.26
C GLY A 94 -0.69 -12.47 12.84
N ALA A 95 -0.17 -11.38 12.29
CA ALA A 95 -0.48 -10.02 12.75
C ALA A 95 -1.91 -9.60 12.36
N PRO A 96 -2.63 -8.87 13.22
CA PRO A 96 -3.95 -8.34 12.88
C PRO A 96 -3.87 -7.34 11.74
N VAL A 97 -4.82 -7.41 10.81
CA VAL A 97 -5.01 -6.45 9.74
C VAL A 97 -6.10 -5.46 10.13
N VAL A 98 -5.77 -4.19 10.23
CA VAL A 98 -6.75 -3.11 10.45
C VAL A 98 -7.02 -2.46 9.10
N PRO A 99 -8.21 -2.66 8.50
CA PRO A 99 -8.56 -1.98 7.26
C PRO A 99 -8.75 -0.48 7.52
N VAL A 100 -8.23 0.35 6.62
CA VAL A 100 -8.31 1.81 6.74
C VAL A 100 -8.78 2.42 5.42
N ALA A 101 -9.91 3.10 5.46
CA ALA A 101 -10.38 3.92 4.35
C ALA A 101 -9.93 5.38 4.53
N MET A 102 -9.48 5.99 3.44
CA MET A 102 -9.04 7.40 3.44
C MET A 102 -9.88 8.20 2.46
N SER A 103 -10.37 9.37 2.89
CA SER A 103 -11.13 10.29 2.05
C SER A 103 -10.36 11.59 1.75
N ASN A 104 -10.63 12.20 0.60
CA ASN A 104 -10.01 13.44 0.09
C ASN A 104 -8.49 13.38 -0.17
N THR A 105 -7.89 12.21 -0.24
CA THR A 105 -6.45 12.05 -0.55
C THR A 105 -6.12 12.45 -1.98
N ASP A 106 -7.05 12.23 -2.91
CA ASP A 106 -7.02 12.67 -4.31
C ASP A 106 -6.87 14.20 -4.45
N LYS A 107 -7.51 14.94 -3.56
CA LYS A 107 -7.52 16.42 -3.54
C LYS A 107 -6.22 17.03 -3.02
N ILE A 108 -5.39 16.26 -2.29
CA ILE A 108 -4.10 16.74 -1.77
C ILE A 108 -3.09 16.82 -2.90
N GLN A 109 -2.91 15.75 -3.65
CA GLN A 109 -1.95 15.71 -4.75
C GLN A 109 -2.59 15.06 -5.98
N PRO A 110 -3.38 15.82 -6.75
CA PRO A 110 -3.91 15.36 -8.02
C PRO A 110 -2.80 14.89 -8.95
N THR A 111 -3.13 13.92 -9.78
CA THR A 111 -2.18 13.35 -10.75
C THR A 111 -1.56 14.44 -11.62
N GLY A 112 -0.22 14.53 -11.63
CA GLY A 112 0.52 15.56 -12.41
C GLY A 112 0.93 16.81 -11.61
N LYS A 113 0.39 17.07 -10.41
CA LYS A 113 0.84 18.19 -9.57
C LYS A 113 1.98 17.77 -8.64
N VAL A 114 3.02 18.59 -8.56
CA VAL A 114 4.20 18.37 -7.71
C VAL A 114 3.97 18.94 -6.30
N ILE A 115 3.28 20.06 -6.20
CA ILE A 115 3.01 20.75 -4.92
C ILE A 115 1.69 20.24 -4.35
N PRO A 116 1.69 19.68 -3.13
CA PRO A 116 0.46 19.24 -2.49
C PRO A 116 -0.42 20.41 -2.05
N ASN A 117 -1.72 20.26 -2.17
CA ASN A 117 -2.69 21.19 -1.60
C ASN A 117 -2.92 20.87 -0.12
N VAL A 118 -3.05 21.88 0.73
CA VAL A 118 -3.44 21.69 2.13
C VAL A 118 -4.96 21.43 2.18
N LYS A 119 -5.35 20.19 2.43
CA LYS A 119 -6.74 19.77 2.56
C LYS A 119 -6.88 18.82 3.76
N ARG A 120 -8.07 18.80 4.36
CA ARG A 120 -8.40 17.83 5.40
C ARG A 120 -8.59 16.45 4.78
N VAL A 121 -7.92 15.45 5.35
CA VAL A 121 -8.07 14.02 5.02
C VAL A 121 -8.87 13.37 6.13
N GLY A 122 -9.89 12.62 5.75
CA GLY A 122 -10.57 11.71 6.68
C GLY A 122 -9.87 10.36 6.70
N MET A 123 -9.85 9.72 7.86
CA MET A 123 -9.37 8.34 8.04
C MET A 123 -10.41 7.58 8.88
N HIS A 124 -10.88 6.47 8.33
CA HIS A 124 -11.81 5.56 8.99
C HIS A 124 -11.09 4.25 9.22
N PHE A 125 -11.02 3.82 10.48
CA PHE A 125 -10.40 2.56 10.89
C PHE A 125 -11.51 1.55 11.13
N GLY A 126 -11.39 0.37 10.52
CA GLY A 126 -12.27 -0.76 10.76
C GLY A 126 -11.76 -1.63 11.90
N GLU A 127 -12.54 -2.66 12.22
CA GLU A 127 -12.19 -3.64 13.24
C GLU A 127 -10.96 -4.47 12.81
N PRO A 128 -10.10 -4.89 13.75
CA PRO A 128 -9.00 -5.78 13.47
C PRO A 128 -9.48 -7.13 12.92
N MET A 129 -8.91 -7.56 11.81
CA MET A 129 -9.18 -8.85 11.17
C MET A 129 -8.00 -9.78 11.39
N TYR A 130 -8.26 -11.04 11.68
CA TYR A 130 -7.25 -12.07 11.92
C TYR A 130 -7.38 -13.16 10.86
N PHE A 131 -6.28 -13.56 10.29
CA PHE A 131 -6.23 -14.57 9.22
C PHE A 131 -5.22 -15.64 9.54
N GLY A 132 -5.55 -16.87 9.20
CA GLY A 132 -4.70 -18.04 9.28
C GLY A 132 -4.92 -18.93 8.06
N GLY A 133 -4.30 -20.09 8.03
CA GLY A 133 -4.44 -21.04 6.94
C GLY A 133 -3.16 -21.18 6.11
N ASP A 134 -3.29 -21.75 4.92
CA ASP A 134 -2.16 -22.02 4.03
C ASP A 134 -1.84 -20.80 3.15
N SER A 135 -0.66 -20.21 3.36
CA SER A 135 -0.16 -19.08 2.57
C SER A 135 0.32 -19.47 1.17
N THR A 136 0.30 -20.76 0.82
CA THR A 136 0.64 -21.26 -0.52
C THR A 136 -0.59 -21.50 -1.39
N ASP A 137 -1.78 -21.60 -0.80
CA ASP A 137 -3.04 -21.71 -1.52
C ASP A 137 -3.46 -20.38 -2.14
N LEU A 138 -3.41 -20.31 -3.46
CA LEU A 138 -3.70 -19.10 -4.22
C LEU A 138 -5.17 -18.67 -4.09
N GLN A 139 -6.10 -19.62 -3.98
CA GLN A 139 -7.52 -19.31 -3.79
C GLN A 139 -7.76 -18.74 -2.40
N HIS A 140 -7.18 -19.36 -1.37
CA HIS A 140 -7.25 -18.85 0.00
C HIS A 140 -6.67 -17.44 0.13
N LEU A 141 -5.51 -17.18 -0.49
CA LEU A 141 -4.93 -15.83 -0.53
C LEU A 141 -5.87 -14.83 -1.23
N ARG A 142 -6.59 -15.25 -2.28
CA ARG A 142 -7.55 -14.40 -2.96
C ARG A 142 -8.72 -14.06 -2.05
N ASP A 143 -9.30 -15.08 -1.40
CA ASP A 143 -10.44 -14.94 -0.51
C ASP A 143 -10.13 -14.00 0.68
N VAL A 144 -8.97 -14.15 1.29
CA VAL A 144 -8.50 -13.26 2.38
C VAL A 144 -8.30 -11.83 1.87
N THR A 145 -7.71 -11.67 0.68
CA THR A 145 -7.54 -10.34 0.10
C THR A 145 -8.88 -9.67 -0.17
N ASP A 146 -9.85 -10.42 -0.69
CA ASP A 146 -11.17 -9.88 -1.00
C ASP A 146 -11.95 -9.50 0.26
N GLN A 147 -11.80 -10.25 1.36
CA GLN A 147 -12.35 -9.87 2.66
C GLN A 147 -11.77 -8.51 3.13
N ILE A 148 -10.47 -8.30 3.02
CA ILE A 148 -9.82 -7.03 3.37
C ILE A 148 -10.32 -5.90 2.47
N MET A 149 -10.41 -6.13 1.16
CA MET A 149 -10.90 -5.13 0.20
C MET A 149 -12.35 -4.76 0.43
N ASN A 150 -13.20 -5.74 0.74
CA ASN A 150 -14.61 -5.52 1.06
C ASN A 150 -14.78 -4.67 2.33
N ALA A 151 -13.95 -4.90 3.35
CA ALA A 151 -13.95 -4.07 4.55
C ALA A 151 -13.56 -2.61 4.25
N ILE A 152 -12.56 -2.39 3.39
CA ILE A 152 -12.17 -1.04 2.93
C ILE A 152 -13.29 -0.42 2.09
N HIS A 153 -13.89 -1.17 1.17
CA HIS A 153 -14.98 -0.72 0.31
C HIS A 153 -16.18 -0.25 1.13
N ALA A 154 -16.62 -1.05 2.09
CA ALA A 154 -17.75 -0.71 2.97
C ALA A 154 -17.56 0.62 3.72
N MET A 155 -16.32 0.97 4.09
CA MET A 155 -16.00 2.21 4.79
C MET A 155 -15.75 3.40 3.87
N SER A 156 -15.23 3.15 2.65
CA SER A 156 -14.81 4.22 1.73
C SER A 156 -15.95 4.80 0.92
N GLY A 157 -16.98 4.00 0.62
CA GLY A 157 -18.04 4.35 -0.32
C GLY A 157 -17.57 4.54 -1.77
N GLN A 158 -16.34 4.14 -2.10
CA GLN A 158 -15.81 4.22 -3.46
C GLN A 158 -16.44 3.13 -4.35
N GLU A 159 -16.61 3.41 -5.62
CA GLU A 159 -16.96 2.37 -6.60
C GLU A 159 -15.84 1.32 -6.66
N TYR A 160 -16.19 0.03 -6.49
CA TYR A 160 -15.23 -1.07 -6.55
C TYR A 160 -15.15 -1.66 -7.95
N ILE A 161 -13.93 -1.79 -8.47
CA ILE A 161 -13.64 -2.34 -9.79
C ILE A 161 -12.81 -3.61 -9.62
N ASP A 162 -13.36 -4.77 -9.97
CA ASP A 162 -12.72 -6.09 -9.82
C ASP A 162 -11.67 -6.39 -10.89
N ILE A 163 -10.85 -5.38 -11.22
CA ILE A 163 -9.63 -5.54 -12.03
C ILE A 163 -8.48 -4.83 -11.36
N TYR A 164 -7.26 -5.21 -11.68
CA TYR A 164 -6.09 -4.49 -11.17
C TYR A 164 -5.98 -3.11 -11.78
N ALA A 165 -5.67 -2.11 -10.94
CA ALA A 165 -5.47 -0.73 -11.41
C ALA A 165 -4.43 -0.67 -12.54
N PRO A 166 -4.70 0.05 -13.64
CA PRO A 166 -3.80 0.18 -14.78
C PRO A 166 -2.50 0.88 -14.38
N LYS A 167 -1.39 0.44 -14.92
CA LYS A 167 -0.11 1.14 -14.76
C LYS A 167 -0.13 2.43 -15.58
N LYS A 168 0.38 3.53 -15.03
CA LYS A 168 0.41 4.88 -15.64
C LYS A 168 0.82 4.99 -17.11
N ALA A 169 1.55 3.99 -17.67
CA ALA A 169 2.02 4.00 -19.05
C ALA A 169 0.94 3.69 -20.11
N LYS A 170 -0.26 3.28 -19.71
CA LYS A 170 -1.34 2.89 -20.64
C LYS A 170 -2.56 3.82 -20.63
N LEU A 171 -2.53 4.92 -19.90
CA LEU A 171 -3.65 5.87 -19.90
C LEU A 171 -3.79 6.67 -21.20
N GLY A 172 -2.81 6.59 -22.12
CA GLY A 172 -2.85 7.22 -23.44
C GLY A 172 -3.31 6.29 -24.57
N GLU A 173 -3.53 5.01 -24.28
CA GLU A 173 -3.88 4.01 -25.32
C GLU A 173 -5.30 3.41 -25.18
N ILE A 174 -6.09 3.91 -24.22
CA ILE A 174 -7.53 3.55 -24.12
C ILE A 174 -8.36 4.74 -24.64
N THR A 175 -8.12 5.10 -25.88
CA THR A 175 -9.08 5.81 -26.72
C THR A 175 -9.19 5.00 -28.00
N GLU A 176 -10.40 4.44 -28.21
CA GLU A 176 -10.86 3.86 -29.47
C GLU A 176 -10.18 2.54 -29.89
N GLU A 177 -10.77 1.42 -29.43
CA GLU A 177 -11.09 0.24 -30.25
C GLU A 177 -11.64 -0.85 -29.32
N ASP A 178 -12.87 -1.25 -29.62
CA ASP A 178 -13.77 -2.33 -29.21
C ASP A 178 -14.81 -2.02 -28.13
#